data_17a0d15b3f273af4d1ceed1d40c912c4
#
_entry.id   17a0d15b3f273af4d1ceed1d40c912c4
#
_cell.length_a   1.000
_cell.length_b   1.000
_cell.length_c   1.000
_cell.angle_alpha   90.00
_cell.angle_beta   90.00
_cell.angle_gamma   90.00
#
_symmetry.space_group_name_H-M   'P 1'
#
loop_
_entity.id
_entity.type
_entity.pdbx_description
1 polymer ?
#
loop_
_entity_poly.entity_id
_entity_poly.type
_entity_poly.pdbx_seq_one_letter_code
_entity_poly.pdbx_strand_id
1 'polypeptide(L)'
;MNEGDIVADASAILAALKNEPFTNVDPRSLVGATVSAVNLCEVLSKLHDDGLNDAQAHAAVSRMDLRAIPFDAEQARIAARLRSMTRHAGLSLADRACLALADRLGCPVVTADRIWVSLDVGVEILIIR
;
A
#
# COMPACT_ATOMS: atom_id res chain seq x y z
N MET A 1 -9.83 6.04 -13.76
CA MET A 1 -8.75 5.06 -13.53
C MET A 1 -8.64 4.14 -14.72
N ASN A 2 -7.42 3.81 -15.11
CA ASN A 2 -7.19 2.89 -16.20
C ASN A 2 -7.30 1.44 -15.72
N GLU A 3 -7.70 0.57 -16.63
CA GLU A 3 -7.69 -0.85 -16.37
C GLU A 3 -6.28 -1.31 -16.00
N GLY A 4 -6.16 -2.13 -14.97
CA GLY A 4 -4.87 -2.62 -14.49
C GLY A 4 -4.20 -1.74 -13.43
N ASP A 5 -4.80 -0.60 -13.09
CA ASP A 5 -4.27 0.22 -11.99
C ASP A 5 -4.44 -0.50 -10.66
N ILE A 6 -3.44 -0.36 -9.80
CA ILE A 6 -3.44 -0.96 -8.46
C ILE A 6 -3.00 0.07 -7.43
N VAL A 7 -3.42 -0.18 -6.19
CA VAL A 7 -2.92 0.53 -5.01
C VAL A 7 -1.99 -0.42 -4.28
N ALA A 8 -0.77 0.03 -4.00
CA ALA A 8 0.21 -0.79 -3.29
C ALA A 8 0.29 -0.34 -1.83
N ASP A 9 0.25 -1.29 -0.88
CA ASP A 9 0.54 -0.95 0.49
C ASP A 9 2.06 -0.97 0.75
N ALA A 10 2.46 -0.46 1.92
CA ALA A 10 3.88 -0.36 2.26
C ALA A 10 4.58 -1.71 2.26
N SER A 11 3.91 -2.77 2.73
CA SER A 11 4.53 -4.10 2.81
C SER A 11 4.89 -4.66 1.44
N ALA A 12 4.03 -4.45 0.44
CA ALA A 12 4.30 -4.90 -0.93
C ALA A 12 5.44 -4.10 -1.56
N ILE A 13 5.46 -2.78 -1.36
CA ILE A 13 6.52 -1.91 -1.86
C ILE A 13 7.86 -2.31 -1.26
N LEU A 14 7.92 -2.49 0.06
CA LEU A 14 9.15 -2.91 0.74
C LEU A 14 9.62 -4.27 0.28
N ALA A 15 8.69 -5.22 0.08
CA ALA A 15 9.03 -6.55 -0.45
C ALA A 15 9.69 -6.44 -1.82
N ALA A 16 9.16 -5.59 -2.71
CA ALA A 16 9.74 -5.36 -4.03
C ALA A 16 11.13 -4.74 -3.94
N LEU A 17 11.30 -3.72 -3.08
CA LEU A 17 12.59 -3.06 -2.89
C LEU A 17 13.65 -4.00 -2.33
N LYS A 18 13.26 -4.98 -1.52
CA LYS A 18 14.16 -5.95 -0.89
C LYS A 18 14.29 -7.25 -1.68
N ASN A 19 13.72 -7.32 -2.86
CA ASN A 19 13.73 -8.52 -3.71
C ASN A 19 13.17 -9.77 -3.01
N GLU A 20 12.15 -9.60 -2.18
CA GLU A 20 11.47 -10.72 -1.54
C GLU A 20 10.60 -11.47 -2.56
N PRO A 21 10.26 -12.75 -2.29
CA PRO A 21 9.49 -13.54 -3.27
C PRO A 21 8.09 -13.01 -3.54
N PHE A 22 7.71 -12.97 -4.81
CA PHE A 22 6.35 -12.73 -5.28
C PHE A 22 5.92 -13.97 -6.04
N THR A 23 4.90 -14.67 -5.57
CA THR A 23 4.43 -15.90 -6.20
C THR A 23 3.05 -15.75 -6.84
N ASN A 24 2.24 -14.81 -6.36
CA ASN A 24 0.86 -14.62 -6.82
C ASN A 24 0.68 -13.37 -7.68
N VAL A 25 1.63 -12.45 -7.61
CA VAL A 25 1.60 -11.15 -8.31
C VAL A 25 2.96 -10.92 -8.93
N ASP A 26 2.98 -10.42 -10.15
CA ASP A 26 4.24 -10.04 -10.79
C ASP A 26 4.78 -8.77 -10.10
N PRO A 27 5.99 -8.78 -9.55
CA PRO A 27 6.54 -7.59 -8.89
C PRO A 27 6.64 -6.38 -9.81
N ARG A 28 6.75 -6.60 -11.13
CA ARG A 28 6.78 -5.50 -12.11
C ARG A 28 5.48 -4.71 -12.16
N SER A 29 4.37 -5.32 -11.71
CA SER A 29 3.07 -4.63 -11.66
C SER A 29 3.05 -3.48 -10.65
N LEU A 30 4.00 -3.46 -9.71
CA LEU A 30 4.12 -2.37 -8.74
C LEU A 30 4.79 -1.12 -9.32
N VAL A 31 5.46 -1.24 -10.46
CA VAL A 31 6.04 -0.06 -11.12
C VAL A 31 4.90 0.82 -11.64
N GLY A 32 4.89 2.08 -11.24
CA GLY A 32 3.81 3.01 -11.59
C GLY A 32 2.54 2.86 -10.76
N ALA A 33 2.54 2.00 -9.73
CA ALA A 33 1.39 1.81 -8.86
C ALA A 33 1.04 3.09 -8.09
N THR A 34 -0.21 3.18 -7.67
CA THR A 34 -0.68 4.27 -6.83
C THR A 34 -0.42 3.94 -5.37
N VAL A 35 0.02 4.90 -4.59
CA VAL A 35 0.30 4.73 -3.16
C VAL A 35 -0.26 5.90 -2.37
N SER A 36 -0.86 5.61 -1.21
CA SER A 36 -1.23 6.67 -0.27
C SER A 36 0.04 7.36 0.27
N ALA A 37 -0.01 8.68 0.42
CA ALA A 37 1.09 9.42 1.06
C ALA A 37 1.41 8.87 2.46
N VAL A 38 0.42 8.34 3.17
CA VAL A 38 0.63 7.70 4.48
C VAL A 38 1.52 6.47 4.34
N ASN A 39 1.22 5.61 3.36
CA ASN A 39 2.01 4.40 3.12
C ASN A 39 3.39 4.72 2.55
N LEU A 40 3.50 5.77 1.74
CA LEU A 40 4.80 6.25 1.28
C LEU A 40 5.67 6.67 2.48
N CYS A 41 5.06 7.37 3.45
CA CYS A 41 5.77 7.73 4.68
C CYS A 41 6.27 6.49 5.43
N GLU A 42 5.45 5.44 5.52
CA GLU A 42 5.89 4.19 6.13
C GLU A 42 7.09 3.56 5.42
N VAL A 43 7.04 3.53 4.09
CA VAL A 43 8.15 2.98 3.29
C VAL A 43 9.43 3.75 3.55
N LEU A 44 9.36 5.08 3.47
CA LEU A 44 10.53 5.93 3.68
C LEU A 44 11.06 5.78 5.12
N SER A 45 10.17 5.69 6.11
CA SER A 45 10.55 5.51 7.51
C SER A 45 11.30 4.19 7.71
N LYS A 46 10.84 3.10 7.10
CA LYS A 46 11.53 1.81 7.18
C LYS A 46 12.89 1.85 6.52
N LEU A 47 13.02 2.54 5.39
CA LEU A 47 14.31 2.68 4.73
C LEU A 47 15.29 3.50 5.60
N HIS A 48 14.82 4.52 6.30
CA HIS A 48 15.63 5.23 7.28
C HIS A 48 16.07 4.33 8.44
N ASP A 49 15.15 3.50 8.94
CA ASP A 49 15.47 2.53 9.98
C ASP A 49 16.55 1.54 9.52
N ASP A 50 16.56 1.22 8.23
CA ASP A 50 17.56 0.34 7.62
C ASP A 50 18.90 1.06 7.34
N GLY A 51 19.02 2.33 7.70
CA GLY A 51 20.25 3.09 7.60
C GLY A 51 20.40 3.97 6.37
N LEU A 52 19.38 4.04 5.49
CA LEU A 52 19.45 4.94 4.34
C LEU A 52 19.24 6.40 4.78
N ASN A 53 20.01 7.32 4.21
CA ASN A 53 19.71 8.73 4.39
C ASN A 53 18.56 9.17 3.48
N ASP A 54 18.13 10.42 3.60
CA ASP A 54 16.99 10.94 2.88
C ASP A 54 17.16 10.81 1.36
N ALA A 55 18.31 11.18 0.83
CA ALA A 55 18.57 11.09 -0.61
C ALA A 55 18.56 9.64 -1.11
N GLN A 56 19.12 8.72 -0.33
CA GLN A 56 19.17 7.30 -0.67
C GLN A 56 17.76 6.67 -0.64
N ALA A 57 16.96 6.98 0.37
CA ALA A 57 15.61 6.50 0.49
C ALA A 57 14.75 7.00 -0.68
N HIS A 58 14.85 8.30 -0.98
CA HIS A 58 14.14 8.90 -2.11
C HIS A 58 14.54 8.23 -3.43
N ALA A 59 15.82 8.02 -3.66
CA ALA A 59 16.31 7.39 -4.88
C ALA A 59 15.78 5.95 -5.04
N ALA A 60 15.75 5.19 -3.95
CA ALA A 60 15.23 3.82 -3.97
C ALA A 60 13.76 3.78 -4.39
N VAL A 61 12.95 4.64 -3.81
CA VAL A 61 11.51 4.70 -4.11
C VAL A 61 11.26 5.24 -5.52
N SER A 62 12.07 6.19 -5.99
CA SER A 62 11.90 6.80 -7.31
C SER A 62 12.00 5.79 -8.44
N ARG A 63 12.73 4.69 -8.24
CA ARG A 63 12.85 3.63 -9.26
C ARG A 63 11.52 2.91 -9.54
N MET A 64 10.59 2.97 -8.61
CA MET A 64 9.28 2.32 -8.74
C MET A 64 8.26 3.20 -9.43
N ASP A 65 8.59 4.46 -9.67
CA ASP A 65 7.72 5.41 -10.36
C ASP A 65 6.29 5.45 -9.78
N LEU A 66 6.20 5.40 -8.45
CA LEU A 66 4.91 5.38 -7.75
C LEU A 66 4.20 6.72 -7.88
N ARG A 67 2.86 6.66 -7.97
CA ARG A 67 2.01 7.85 -7.93
C ARG A 67 1.48 8.03 -6.51
N ALA A 68 2.04 8.98 -5.77
CA ALA A 68 1.62 9.27 -4.41
C ALA A 68 0.38 10.17 -4.42
N ILE A 69 -0.65 9.75 -3.69
CA ILE A 69 -1.92 10.49 -3.57
C ILE A 69 -2.05 10.98 -2.14
N PRO A 70 -2.33 12.27 -1.93
CA PRO A 70 -2.53 12.82 -0.60
C PRO A 70 -3.67 12.13 0.15
N PHE A 71 -3.51 11.96 1.46
CA PHE A 71 -4.57 11.44 2.33
C PHE A 71 -5.43 12.62 2.76
N ASP A 72 -6.60 12.78 2.14
CA ASP A 72 -7.48 13.92 2.36
C ASP A 72 -8.63 13.59 3.33
N ALA A 73 -9.48 14.57 3.58
CA ALA A 73 -10.59 14.43 4.53
C ALA A 73 -11.62 13.39 4.09
N GLU A 74 -11.86 13.25 2.79
CA GLU A 74 -12.77 12.22 2.27
C GLU A 74 -12.23 10.83 2.58
N GLN A 75 -10.95 10.60 2.32
CA GLN A 75 -10.28 9.33 2.63
C GLN A 75 -10.24 9.08 4.13
N ALA A 76 -10.09 10.13 4.94
CA ALA A 76 -10.13 10.02 6.40
C ALA A 76 -11.50 9.48 6.88
N ARG A 77 -12.60 9.93 6.27
CA ARG A 77 -13.93 9.42 6.61
C ARG A 77 -14.09 7.96 6.21
N ILE A 78 -13.59 7.57 5.06
CA ILE A 78 -13.61 6.17 4.61
C ILE A 78 -12.79 5.30 5.55
N ALA A 79 -11.57 5.72 5.86
CA ALA A 79 -10.68 4.98 6.77
C ALA A 79 -11.30 4.83 8.17
N ALA A 80 -11.99 5.85 8.65
CA ALA A 80 -12.67 5.79 9.93
C ALA A 80 -13.80 4.76 9.94
N ARG A 81 -14.60 4.69 8.87
CA ARG A 81 -15.65 3.68 8.74
C ARG A 81 -15.10 2.27 8.71
N LEU A 82 -13.93 2.09 8.12
CA LEU A 82 -13.27 0.78 8.02
C LEU A 82 -12.81 0.25 9.37
N ARG A 83 -12.67 1.10 10.38
CA ARG A 83 -12.13 0.68 11.68
C ARG A 83 -12.95 -0.45 12.31
N SER A 84 -14.28 -0.35 12.35
CA SER A 84 -15.12 -1.39 12.93
C SER A 84 -15.09 -2.67 12.10
N MET A 85 -14.99 -2.56 10.77
CA MET A 85 -14.98 -3.69 9.84
C MET A 85 -13.66 -4.46 9.85
N THR A 86 -12.57 -3.83 10.34
CA THR A 86 -11.23 -4.41 10.30
C THR A 86 -10.64 -4.63 11.70
N ARG A 87 -11.45 -4.42 12.74
CA ARG A 87 -10.97 -4.51 14.12
C ARG A 87 -10.44 -5.90 14.47
N HIS A 88 -11.08 -6.94 13.95
CA HIS A 88 -10.67 -8.33 14.16
C HIS A 88 -9.28 -8.63 13.59
N ALA A 89 -8.87 -7.91 12.56
CA ALA A 89 -7.57 -8.09 11.91
C ALA A 89 -6.49 -7.14 12.46
N GLY A 90 -6.86 -6.24 13.38
CA GLY A 90 -5.93 -5.33 14.02
C GLY A 90 -5.27 -4.32 13.08
N LEU A 91 -5.97 -3.87 12.04
CA LEU A 91 -5.39 -2.95 11.07
C LEU A 91 -5.06 -1.60 11.68
N SER A 92 -3.88 -1.10 11.33
CA SER A 92 -3.43 0.23 11.73
C SER A 92 -4.14 1.33 10.93
N LEU A 93 -3.94 2.58 11.35
CA LEU A 93 -4.40 3.73 10.55
C LEU A 93 -3.81 3.70 9.14
N ALA A 94 -2.53 3.36 9.02
CA ALA A 94 -1.87 3.31 7.71
C ALA A 94 -2.46 2.22 6.81
N ASP A 95 -2.78 1.06 7.35
CA ASP A 95 -3.47 -0.01 6.61
C ASP A 95 -4.83 0.48 6.10
N ARG A 96 -5.58 1.14 6.97
CA ARG A 96 -6.90 1.66 6.60
C ARG A 96 -6.81 2.83 5.60
N ALA A 97 -5.74 3.61 5.66
CA ALA A 97 -5.49 4.66 4.66
C ALA A 97 -5.28 4.07 3.27
N CYS A 98 -4.55 2.96 3.19
CA CYS A 98 -4.36 2.22 1.94
C CYS A 98 -5.69 1.71 1.38
N LEU A 99 -6.49 1.08 2.22
CA LEU A 99 -7.80 0.56 1.81
C LEU A 99 -8.77 1.68 1.42
N ALA A 100 -8.72 2.80 2.12
CA ALA A 100 -9.56 3.96 1.82
C ALA A 100 -9.25 4.52 0.44
N LEU A 101 -7.96 4.60 0.08
CA LEU A 101 -7.56 5.06 -1.24
C LEU A 101 -8.05 4.09 -2.31
N ALA A 102 -7.87 2.80 -2.12
CA ALA A 102 -8.31 1.79 -3.06
C ALA A 102 -9.84 1.82 -3.25
N ASP A 103 -10.59 1.96 -2.15
CA ASP A 103 -12.04 2.08 -2.19
C ASP A 103 -12.48 3.30 -3.02
N ARG A 104 -11.86 4.44 -2.75
CA ARG A 104 -12.18 5.68 -3.46
C ARG A 104 -11.89 5.58 -4.94
N LEU A 105 -10.79 4.93 -5.32
CA LEU A 105 -10.38 4.81 -6.72
C LEU A 105 -10.97 3.61 -7.44
N GLY A 106 -11.60 2.69 -6.72
CA GLY A 106 -12.14 1.47 -7.31
C GLY A 106 -11.07 0.51 -7.82
N CYS A 107 -9.90 0.50 -7.17
CA CYS A 107 -8.76 -0.31 -7.57
C CYS A 107 -8.49 -1.44 -6.58
N PRO A 108 -7.91 -2.57 -7.02
CA PRO A 108 -7.42 -3.58 -6.09
C PRO A 108 -6.19 -3.09 -5.33
N VAL A 109 -5.96 -3.69 -4.16
CA VAL A 109 -4.78 -3.46 -3.33
C VAL A 109 -3.83 -4.64 -3.44
N VAL A 110 -2.54 -4.36 -3.55
CA VAL A 110 -1.49 -5.37 -3.46
C VAL A 110 -0.79 -5.24 -2.11
N THR A 111 -0.73 -6.33 -1.37
CA THR A 111 -0.15 -6.38 -0.02
C THR A 111 0.65 -7.66 0.19
N ALA A 112 1.62 -7.62 1.11
CA ALA A 112 2.32 -8.80 1.59
C ALA A 112 1.68 -9.38 2.86
N ASP A 113 0.71 -8.69 3.46
CA ASP A 113 0.10 -9.08 4.72
C ASP A 113 -1.06 -10.05 4.50
N ARG A 114 -0.82 -11.32 4.78
CA ARG A 114 -1.79 -12.39 4.53
C ARG A 114 -3.07 -12.27 5.37
N ILE A 115 -3.04 -11.54 6.48
CA ILE A 115 -4.23 -11.36 7.31
C ILE A 115 -5.34 -10.60 6.55
N TRP A 116 -4.97 -9.83 5.54
CA TRP A 116 -5.94 -9.08 4.75
C TRP A 116 -6.84 -9.96 3.90
N VAL A 117 -6.50 -11.24 3.71
CA VAL A 117 -7.37 -12.20 3.00
C VAL A 117 -8.73 -12.32 3.70
N SER A 118 -8.77 -12.16 5.03
CA SER A 118 -10.00 -12.28 5.82
C SER A 118 -10.89 -11.03 5.76
N LEU A 119 -10.42 -9.96 5.11
CA LEU A 119 -11.16 -8.69 5.10
C LEU A 119 -12.31 -8.74 4.09
N ASP A 120 -13.46 -8.22 4.53
CA ASP A 120 -14.63 -8.03 3.67
C ASP A 120 -14.98 -6.53 3.70
N VAL A 121 -14.27 -5.77 2.89
CA VAL A 121 -14.32 -4.30 2.89
C VAL A 121 -14.68 -3.72 1.52
N GLY A 122 -15.12 -4.56 0.59
CA GLY A 122 -15.50 -4.11 -0.75
C GLY A 122 -14.32 -3.79 -1.67
N VAL A 123 -13.11 -4.11 -1.26
CA VAL A 123 -11.88 -3.90 -2.04
C VAL A 123 -11.27 -5.24 -2.38
N GLU A 124 -10.90 -5.44 -3.64
CA GLU A 124 -10.18 -6.65 -4.04
C GLU A 124 -8.75 -6.59 -3.48
N ILE A 125 -8.34 -7.68 -2.85
CA ILE A 125 -7.03 -7.77 -2.21
C ILE A 125 -6.19 -8.84 -2.90
N LEU A 126 -5.01 -8.44 -3.36
CA LEU A 126 -4.05 -9.32 -4.04
C LEU A 126 -2.85 -9.50 -3.11
N ILE A 127 -2.64 -10.73 -2.65
CA ILE A 127 -1.51 -11.06 -1.77
C ILE A 127 -0.32 -11.47 -2.63
N ILE A 128 0.87 -10.92 -2.34
CA ILE A 128 2.04 -11.18 -3.18
C ILE A 128 2.56 -12.62 -3.09
N ARG A 129 2.29 -13.33 -1.95
CA ARG A 129 2.77 -14.70 -1.75
C ARG A 129 1.93 -15.47 -0.73
#